data_5d99b699d15531e7087943bc762e715f
#
_entry.id   5d99b699d15531e7087943bc762e715f
#
_cell.length_a   1.000
_cell.length_b   1.000
_cell.length_c   1.000
_cell.angle_alpha   90.00
_cell.angle_beta   90.00
_cell.angle_gamma   90.00
#
_symmetry.space_group_name_H-M   'P 1'
#
loop_
_entity.id
_entity.type
_entity.pdbx_description
1 polymer ?
#
loop_
_entity_poly.entity_id
_entity_poly.type
_entity_poly.pdbx_seq_one_letter_code
_entity_poly.pdbx_strand_id
1 'polypeptide(L)'
;MLTKRTSEKTSPSGKKVLVTRAGDQATALTVALAEIGVDPVVVPTIEIIPPASFVELDQAIADLDQVDYLILTSANAVNAFFDRLVAQGRNPQALSAIQTVAVGPKSAEALFERGVTADLIPKDYRAEGVVALLKDRVSGKRLLYPKAALARDLIPTELTAAGAKVIAPVAYASAPPVDVAKKLQQALTDGLDLLTFTASSTVQNFVDLLDDQDLGLAKRIPVASIGPLTSATARELGFNVIIEPDNSTLEALVTAIRTYFSGTR
;
A
#
# COMPACT_ATOMS: atom_id res chain seq x y z
N MET A 1 -7.68 37.21 44.21
CA MET A 1 -7.57 37.36 42.76
C MET A 1 -6.90 36.12 42.18
N LEU A 2 -7.68 35.19 41.65
CA LEU A 2 -7.15 34.00 40.94
C LEU A 2 -7.07 34.36 39.45
N THR A 3 -5.86 34.54 38.97
CA THR A 3 -5.58 34.67 37.54
C THR A 3 -5.86 33.34 36.85
N LYS A 4 -6.95 33.27 36.07
CA LYS A 4 -7.20 32.20 35.10
C LYS A 4 -6.05 32.21 34.06
N ARG A 5 -5.17 31.22 34.13
CA ARG A 5 -4.31 30.87 32.97
C ARG A 5 -5.23 30.35 31.87
N THR A 6 -5.53 31.16 30.92
CA THR A 6 -6.04 30.75 29.60
C THR A 6 -4.96 29.89 28.96
N SER A 7 -5.18 28.57 28.86
CA SER A 7 -4.35 27.71 28.00
C SER A 7 -4.58 28.20 26.57
N GLU A 8 -3.59 28.89 26.02
CA GLU A 8 -3.54 29.12 24.58
C GLU A 8 -3.58 27.75 23.91
N LYS A 9 -4.66 27.51 23.17
CA LYS A 9 -4.74 26.37 22.26
C LYS A 9 -3.68 26.59 21.19
N THR A 10 -2.54 25.95 21.31
CA THR A 10 -1.53 25.92 20.26
C THR A 10 -2.16 25.25 19.04
N SER A 11 -2.38 26.04 18.01
CA SER A 11 -2.81 25.53 16.70
C SER A 11 -1.68 24.63 16.17
N PRO A 12 -1.98 23.48 15.52
CA PRO A 12 -0.99 22.64 14.85
C PRO A 12 -0.32 23.33 13.64
N SER A 13 -0.67 24.58 13.35
CA SER A 13 -0.19 25.37 12.22
C SER A 13 1.33 25.44 12.14
N GLY A 14 1.87 25.07 10.97
CA GLY A 14 3.31 25.09 10.68
C GLY A 14 4.10 23.90 11.20
N LYS A 15 3.44 22.87 11.73
CA LYS A 15 4.07 21.60 12.11
C LYS A 15 4.31 20.73 10.89
N LYS A 16 5.56 20.39 10.60
CA LYS A 16 5.96 19.57 9.46
C LYS A 16 5.86 18.10 9.77
N VAL A 17 5.04 17.37 9.02
CA VAL A 17 4.80 15.93 9.21
C VAL A 17 5.18 15.16 7.94
N LEU A 18 6.15 14.24 8.07
CA LEU A 18 6.59 13.41 6.95
C LEU A 18 5.53 12.36 6.60
N VAL A 19 5.16 12.30 5.33
CA VAL A 19 4.29 11.28 4.74
C VAL A 19 5.12 10.40 3.81
N THR A 20 5.36 9.14 4.21
CA THR A 20 6.23 8.18 3.47
C THR A 20 5.45 7.28 2.51
N ARG A 21 4.13 7.40 2.47
CA ARG A 21 3.24 6.58 1.66
C ARG A 21 3.21 7.06 0.20
N ALA A 22 2.90 6.15 -0.75
CA ALA A 22 2.81 6.45 -2.18
C ALA A 22 1.36 6.51 -2.69
N GLY A 23 1.17 7.11 -3.87
CA GLY A 23 -0.08 7.11 -4.63
C GLY A 23 -1.25 7.77 -3.92
N ASP A 24 -2.47 7.32 -4.23
CA ASP A 24 -3.73 7.89 -3.72
C ASP A 24 -3.81 7.90 -2.19
N GLN A 25 -3.16 6.91 -1.57
CA GLN A 25 -3.12 6.81 -0.12
C GLN A 25 -2.25 7.91 0.54
N ALA A 26 -1.22 8.39 -0.15
CA ALA A 26 -0.47 9.57 0.27
C ALA A 26 -1.36 10.80 0.15
N THR A 27 -2.09 10.93 -0.94
CA THR A 27 -3.01 12.06 -1.20
C THR A 27 -4.06 12.18 -0.10
N ALA A 28 -4.73 11.08 0.26
CA ALA A 28 -5.75 11.08 1.32
C ALA A 28 -5.18 11.51 2.68
N LEU A 29 -4.00 10.99 3.07
CA LEU A 29 -3.35 11.39 4.32
C LEU A 29 -2.89 12.85 4.28
N THR A 30 -2.31 13.29 3.16
CA THR A 30 -1.83 14.67 2.95
C THR A 30 -2.97 15.68 3.09
N VAL A 31 -4.09 15.44 2.43
CA VAL A 31 -5.29 16.29 2.52
C VAL A 31 -5.79 16.35 3.97
N ALA A 32 -5.97 15.20 4.62
CA ALA A 32 -6.47 15.15 5.98
C ALA A 32 -5.53 15.81 7.01
N LEU A 33 -4.21 15.75 6.81
CA LEU A 33 -3.22 16.47 7.64
C LEU A 33 -3.30 17.99 7.41
N ALA A 34 -3.43 18.42 6.16
CA ALA A 34 -3.58 19.83 5.83
C ALA A 34 -4.87 20.43 6.42
N GLU A 35 -5.99 19.70 6.42
CA GLU A 35 -7.27 20.11 7.02
C GLU A 35 -7.17 20.38 8.53
N ILE A 36 -6.26 19.72 9.22
CA ILE A 36 -6.01 19.97 10.65
C ILE A 36 -4.94 21.04 10.90
N GLY A 37 -4.44 21.70 9.83
CA GLY A 37 -3.47 22.80 9.91
C GLY A 37 -2.01 22.35 10.03
N VAL A 38 -1.71 21.08 9.77
CA VAL A 38 -0.36 20.54 9.71
C VAL A 38 0.22 20.72 8.29
N ASP A 39 1.53 20.89 8.17
CA ASP A 39 2.25 20.99 6.90
C ASP A 39 2.80 19.60 6.49
N PRO A 40 2.16 18.88 5.56
CA PRO A 40 2.59 17.55 5.17
C PRO A 40 3.78 17.62 4.19
N VAL A 41 4.89 16.99 4.56
CA VAL A 41 6.07 16.82 3.71
C VAL A 41 5.99 15.43 3.07
N VAL A 42 5.65 15.35 1.78
CA VAL A 42 5.40 14.08 1.08
C VAL A 42 6.69 13.58 0.42
N VAL A 43 7.24 12.48 0.96
CA VAL A 43 8.40 11.78 0.38
C VAL A 43 8.10 10.28 0.38
N PRO A 44 7.46 9.77 -0.68
CA PRO A 44 7.15 8.36 -0.80
C PRO A 44 8.43 7.51 -0.82
N THR A 45 8.47 6.46 0.00
CA THR A 45 9.62 5.55 0.06
C THR A 45 9.52 4.41 -0.95
N ILE A 46 8.40 4.29 -1.65
CA ILE A 46 8.13 3.28 -2.67
C ILE A 46 7.23 3.86 -3.75
N GLU A 47 7.42 3.42 -4.98
CA GLU A 47 6.52 3.65 -6.10
C GLU A 47 6.22 2.36 -6.85
N ILE A 48 5.09 2.31 -7.51
CA ILE A 48 4.75 1.21 -8.40
C ILE A 48 5.29 1.55 -9.79
N ILE A 49 6.11 0.65 -10.31
CA ILE A 49 6.75 0.80 -11.63
C ILE A 49 6.35 -0.35 -12.55
N PRO A 50 6.47 -0.16 -13.88
CA PRO A 50 6.31 -1.24 -14.83
C PRO A 50 7.24 -2.43 -14.52
N PRO A 51 6.87 -3.66 -14.90
CA PRO A 51 7.78 -4.80 -14.82
C PRO A 51 8.94 -4.63 -15.80
N ALA A 52 10.01 -5.39 -15.61
CA ALA A 52 11.14 -5.40 -16.54
C ALA A 52 10.75 -5.81 -17.97
N SER A 53 9.67 -6.58 -18.12
CA SER A 53 9.12 -7.00 -19.40
C SER A 53 7.63 -7.25 -19.28
N PHE A 54 6.86 -6.85 -20.29
CA PHE A 54 5.44 -7.15 -20.43
C PHE A 54 5.14 -8.39 -21.29
N VAL A 55 6.16 -9.05 -21.87
CA VAL A 55 5.97 -10.12 -22.86
C VAL A 55 5.04 -11.23 -22.34
N GLU A 56 5.24 -11.72 -21.12
CA GLU A 56 4.41 -12.80 -20.56
C GLU A 56 2.98 -12.30 -20.27
N LEU A 57 2.83 -11.08 -19.77
CA LEU A 57 1.52 -10.47 -19.51
C LEU A 57 0.76 -10.20 -20.83
N ASP A 58 1.46 -9.72 -21.85
CA ASP A 58 0.88 -9.47 -23.18
C ASP A 58 0.38 -10.77 -23.82
N GLN A 59 1.19 -11.83 -23.76
CA GLN A 59 0.78 -13.14 -24.25
C GLN A 59 -0.43 -13.67 -23.47
N ALA A 60 -0.44 -13.52 -22.15
CA ALA A 60 -1.57 -13.94 -21.33
C ALA A 60 -2.85 -13.14 -21.64
N ILE A 61 -2.72 -11.83 -21.94
CA ILE A 61 -3.82 -10.98 -22.37
C ILE A 61 -4.31 -11.37 -23.80
N ALA A 62 -3.39 -11.77 -24.69
CA ALA A 62 -3.78 -12.26 -26.01
C ALA A 62 -4.60 -13.54 -25.93
N ASP A 63 -4.28 -14.43 -24.99
CA ASP A 63 -4.89 -15.74 -24.78
C ASP A 63 -6.04 -15.74 -23.73
N LEU A 64 -6.64 -14.60 -23.42
CA LEU A 64 -7.69 -14.45 -22.39
C LEU A 64 -8.92 -15.36 -22.63
N ASP A 65 -9.24 -15.67 -23.87
CA ASP A 65 -10.32 -16.59 -24.25
C ASP A 65 -10.11 -18.03 -23.78
N GLN A 66 -8.88 -18.38 -23.37
CA GLN A 66 -8.52 -19.69 -22.82
C GLN A 66 -8.43 -19.68 -21.28
N VAL A 67 -8.70 -18.54 -20.62
CA VAL A 67 -8.57 -18.35 -19.18
C VAL A 67 -9.91 -18.61 -18.50
N ASP A 68 -9.94 -19.49 -17.50
CA ASP A 68 -11.13 -19.75 -16.68
C ASP A 68 -11.23 -18.79 -15.48
N TYR A 69 -10.09 -18.45 -14.86
CA TYR A 69 -10.03 -17.60 -13.68
C TYR A 69 -8.97 -16.52 -13.79
N LEU A 70 -9.33 -15.28 -13.42
CA LEU A 70 -8.40 -14.17 -13.23
C LEU A 70 -8.29 -13.85 -11.75
N ILE A 71 -7.09 -13.99 -11.18
CA ILE A 71 -6.82 -13.78 -9.75
C ILE A 71 -6.10 -12.45 -9.56
N LEU A 72 -6.68 -11.52 -8.79
CA LEU A 72 -6.14 -10.20 -8.53
C LEU A 72 -6.02 -9.96 -7.02
N THR A 73 -4.78 -9.91 -6.53
CA THR A 73 -4.48 -9.92 -5.10
C THR A 73 -4.20 -8.54 -4.50
N SER A 74 -4.32 -7.47 -5.28
CA SER A 74 -4.19 -6.08 -4.79
C SER A 74 -4.82 -5.10 -5.77
N ALA A 75 -5.14 -3.89 -5.33
CA ALA A 75 -5.55 -2.80 -6.21
C ALA A 75 -4.46 -2.48 -7.25
N ASN A 76 -3.17 -2.56 -6.88
CA ASN A 76 -2.07 -2.37 -7.83
C ASN A 76 -2.05 -3.44 -8.94
N ALA A 77 -2.35 -4.71 -8.60
CA ALA A 77 -2.47 -5.78 -9.59
C ALA A 77 -3.65 -5.52 -10.53
N VAL A 78 -4.79 -5.06 -10.01
CA VAL A 78 -5.95 -4.64 -10.81
C VAL A 78 -5.54 -3.53 -11.77
N ASN A 79 -4.99 -2.44 -11.25
CA ASN A 79 -4.61 -1.30 -12.07
C ASN A 79 -3.59 -1.67 -13.15
N ALA A 80 -2.51 -2.35 -12.78
CA ALA A 80 -1.46 -2.76 -13.73
C ALA A 80 -2.01 -3.69 -14.83
N PHE A 81 -2.87 -4.64 -14.48
CA PHE A 81 -3.51 -5.53 -15.44
C PHE A 81 -4.43 -4.78 -16.41
N PHE A 82 -5.32 -3.93 -15.89
CA PHE A 82 -6.27 -3.19 -16.73
C PHE A 82 -5.60 -2.13 -17.61
N ASP A 83 -4.60 -1.43 -17.09
CA ASP A 83 -3.83 -0.47 -17.88
C ASP A 83 -3.14 -1.19 -19.05
N ARG A 84 -2.62 -2.41 -18.81
CA ARG A 84 -2.01 -3.22 -19.85
C ARG A 84 -3.04 -3.79 -20.84
N LEU A 85 -4.20 -4.24 -20.33
CA LEU A 85 -5.33 -4.70 -21.15
C LEU A 85 -5.75 -3.61 -22.17
N VAL A 86 -5.91 -2.38 -21.68
CA VAL A 86 -6.26 -1.22 -22.53
C VAL A 86 -5.13 -0.90 -23.52
N ALA A 87 -3.88 -0.93 -23.10
CA ALA A 87 -2.72 -0.72 -23.97
C ALA A 87 -2.62 -1.75 -25.11
N GLN A 88 -3.17 -2.97 -24.90
CA GLN A 88 -3.30 -4.02 -25.92
C GLN A 88 -4.60 -3.88 -26.78
N GLY A 89 -5.31 -2.75 -26.66
CA GLY A 89 -6.54 -2.47 -27.42
C GLY A 89 -7.74 -3.30 -26.96
N ARG A 90 -7.68 -3.95 -25.81
CA ARG A 90 -8.81 -4.68 -25.22
C ARG A 90 -9.53 -3.85 -24.17
N ASN A 91 -10.73 -4.26 -23.79
CA ASN A 91 -11.56 -3.60 -22.80
C ASN A 91 -12.10 -4.60 -21.76
N PRO A 92 -12.75 -4.15 -20.68
CA PRO A 92 -13.25 -5.02 -19.60
C PRO A 92 -14.21 -6.13 -20.10
N GLN A 93 -14.90 -5.94 -21.22
CA GLN A 93 -15.79 -6.96 -21.79
C GLN A 93 -15.06 -8.25 -22.19
N ALA A 94 -13.74 -8.18 -22.42
CA ALA A 94 -12.91 -9.35 -22.66
C ALA A 94 -12.89 -10.35 -21.47
N LEU A 95 -13.33 -9.91 -20.29
CA LEU A 95 -13.39 -10.73 -19.07
C LEU A 95 -14.76 -11.38 -18.85
N SER A 96 -15.75 -11.16 -19.71
CA SER A 96 -17.15 -11.58 -19.50
C SER A 96 -17.36 -13.09 -19.31
N ALA A 97 -16.46 -13.92 -19.83
CA ALA A 97 -16.48 -15.38 -19.68
C ALA A 97 -15.53 -15.90 -18.61
N ILE A 98 -14.77 -15.03 -17.94
CA ILE A 98 -13.71 -15.36 -16.98
C ILE A 98 -14.22 -15.11 -15.57
N GLN A 99 -14.08 -16.07 -14.66
CA GLN A 99 -14.37 -15.84 -13.25
C GLN A 99 -13.28 -15.00 -12.61
N THR A 100 -13.68 -13.84 -12.09
CA THR A 100 -12.77 -12.89 -11.45
C THR A 100 -12.70 -13.11 -9.94
N VAL A 101 -11.48 -13.22 -9.41
CA VAL A 101 -11.18 -13.46 -8.01
C VAL A 101 -10.43 -12.28 -7.43
N ALA A 102 -11.06 -11.54 -6.51
CA ALA A 102 -10.41 -10.49 -5.74
C ALA A 102 -10.01 -11.03 -4.36
N VAL A 103 -8.79 -10.77 -3.91
CA VAL A 103 -8.34 -11.27 -2.59
C VAL A 103 -9.13 -10.65 -1.42
N GLY A 104 -9.65 -9.45 -1.59
CA GLY A 104 -10.39 -8.75 -0.53
C GLY A 104 -11.08 -7.48 -1.03
N PRO A 105 -11.74 -6.74 -0.11
CA PRO A 105 -12.59 -5.59 -0.45
C PRO A 105 -11.91 -4.53 -1.31
N LYS A 106 -10.68 -4.13 -0.99
CA LYS A 106 -9.94 -3.11 -1.76
C LYS A 106 -9.63 -3.54 -3.20
N SER A 107 -9.35 -4.83 -3.42
CA SER A 107 -9.14 -5.35 -4.77
C SER A 107 -10.46 -5.46 -5.54
N ALA A 108 -11.56 -5.78 -4.85
CA ALA A 108 -12.90 -5.82 -5.42
C ALA A 108 -13.41 -4.41 -5.79
N GLU A 109 -13.15 -3.42 -4.95
CA GLU A 109 -13.44 -2.01 -5.23
C GLU A 109 -12.68 -1.51 -6.47
N ALA A 110 -11.38 -1.77 -6.54
CA ALA A 110 -10.57 -1.41 -7.71
C ALA A 110 -11.05 -2.11 -8.99
N LEU A 111 -11.51 -3.38 -8.91
CA LEU A 111 -12.16 -4.06 -10.04
C LEU A 111 -13.44 -3.37 -10.46
N PHE A 112 -14.28 -2.99 -9.50
CA PHE A 112 -15.55 -2.30 -9.74
C PHE A 112 -15.33 -0.95 -10.44
N GLU A 113 -14.34 -0.19 -10.03
CA GLU A 113 -13.93 1.07 -10.68
C GLU A 113 -13.49 0.88 -12.14
N ARG A 114 -12.98 -0.33 -12.48
CA ARG A 114 -12.62 -0.72 -13.86
C ARG A 114 -13.81 -1.35 -14.62
N GLY A 115 -15.02 -1.32 -14.06
CA GLY A 115 -16.25 -1.82 -14.69
C GLY A 115 -16.43 -3.33 -14.59
N VAL A 116 -15.76 -4.02 -13.68
CA VAL A 116 -15.86 -5.47 -13.46
C VAL A 116 -16.20 -5.75 -12.00
N THR A 117 -17.23 -6.56 -11.76
CA THR A 117 -17.57 -7.02 -10.41
C THR A 117 -16.82 -8.33 -10.14
N ALA A 118 -16.18 -8.43 -8.97
CA ALA A 118 -15.52 -9.67 -8.56
C ALA A 118 -16.56 -10.78 -8.33
N ASP A 119 -16.38 -11.93 -8.98
CA ASP A 119 -17.26 -13.10 -8.81
C ASP A 119 -16.98 -13.83 -7.50
N LEU A 120 -15.72 -13.84 -7.07
CA LEU A 120 -15.27 -14.57 -5.88
C LEU A 120 -14.37 -13.69 -5.01
N ILE A 121 -14.66 -13.71 -3.69
CA ILE A 121 -13.83 -13.08 -2.66
C ILE A 121 -13.68 -14.10 -1.52
N PRO A 122 -12.45 -14.49 -1.12
CA PRO A 122 -12.24 -15.40 -0.01
C PRO A 122 -12.66 -14.75 1.33
N LYS A 123 -12.93 -15.57 2.34
CA LYS A 123 -13.22 -15.07 3.70
C LYS A 123 -11.96 -14.56 4.41
N ASP A 124 -10.82 -15.16 4.11
CA ASP A 124 -9.50 -14.70 4.57
C ASP A 124 -8.83 -13.93 3.43
N TYR A 125 -8.64 -12.63 3.63
CA TYR A 125 -8.13 -11.68 2.63
C TYR A 125 -6.61 -11.80 2.41
N ARG A 126 -6.12 -13.02 2.29
CA ARG A 126 -4.71 -13.36 2.05
C ARG A 126 -4.58 -14.39 0.93
N ALA A 127 -3.34 -14.64 0.50
CA ALA A 127 -3.03 -15.65 -0.52
C ALA A 127 -3.53 -17.05 -0.10
N GLU A 128 -3.42 -17.37 1.19
CA GLU A 128 -3.90 -18.61 1.80
C GLU A 128 -5.41 -18.77 1.63
N GLY A 129 -6.18 -17.68 1.78
CA GLY A 129 -7.62 -17.67 1.56
C GLY A 129 -7.99 -17.88 0.10
N VAL A 130 -7.24 -17.33 -0.86
CA VAL A 130 -7.43 -17.58 -2.31
C VAL A 130 -7.19 -19.05 -2.63
N VAL A 131 -6.12 -19.65 -2.10
CA VAL A 131 -5.84 -21.08 -2.27
C VAL A 131 -6.97 -21.94 -1.69
N ALA A 132 -7.40 -21.68 -0.46
CA ALA A 132 -8.48 -22.40 0.18
C ALA A 132 -9.81 -22.31 -0.60
N LEU A 133 -10.10 -21.15 -1.20
CA LEU A 133 -11.29 -20.92 -2.01
C LEU A 133 -11.29 -21.71 -3.32
N LEU A 134 -10.12 -21.86 -3.96
CA LEU A 134 -10.01 -22.33 -5.33
C LEU A 134 -9.54 -23.79 -5.47
N LYS A 135 -8.75 -24.34 -4.55
CA LYS A 135 -8.06 -25.63 -4.69
C LYS A 135 -8.94 -26.79 -5.17
N ASP A 136 -10.21 -26.85 -4.73
CA ASP A 136 -11.15 -27.92 -5.07
C ASP A 136 -11.95 -27.64 -6.37
N ARG A 137 -11.68 -26.50 -7.05
CA ARG A 137 -12.45 -26.00 -8.21
C ARG A 137 -11.62 -25.89 -9.49
N VAL A 138 -10.30 -26.00 -9.41
CA VAL A 138 -9.39 -25.57 -10.48
C VAL A 138 -8.70 -26.71 -11.22
N SER A 139 -9.02 -27.99 -10.91
CA SER A 139 -8.44 -29.11 -11.65
C SER A 139 -8.76 -29.02 -13.14
N GLY A 140 -7.72 -29.04 -13.99
CA GLY A 140 -7.82 -28.88 -15.44
C GLY A 140 -8.10 -27.46 -15.92
N LYS A 141 -8.23 -26.47 -15.02
CA LYS A 141 -8.52 -25.06 -15.33
C LYS A 141 -7.27 -24.23 -15.64
N ARG A 142 -7.41 -23.20 -16.46
CA ARG A 142 -6.36 -22.20 -16.74
C ARG A 142 -6.62 -20.96 -15.91
N LEU A 143 -5.62 -20.59 -15.10
CA LEU A 143 -5.67 -19.47 -14.19
C LEU A 143 -4.66 -18.42 -14.62
N LEU A 144 -5.08 -17.17 -14.70
CA LEU A 144 -4.21 -16.01 -14.89
C LEU A 144 -4.06 -15.27 -13.55
N TYR A 145 -2.82 -15.14 -13.09
CA TYR A 145 -2.47 -14.47 -11.85
C TYR A 145 -1.43 -13.37 -12.09
N PRO A 146 -1.83 -12.17 -12.55
CA PRO A 146 -0.93 -11.02 -12.66
C PRO A 146 -0.40 -10.64 -11.27
N LYS A 147 0.92 -10.77 -11.05
CA LYS A 147 1.51 -10.59 -9.72
C LYS A 147 2.55 -9.47 -9.66
N ALA A 148 2.87 -9.02 -8.44
CA ALA A 148 4.03 -8.19 -8.19
C ALA A 148 5.33 -8.99 -8.42
N ALA A 149 6.42 -8.31 -8.80
CA ALA A 149 7.72 -8.94 -9.02
C ALA A 149 8.23 -9.74 -7.79
N LEU A 150 7.98 -9.21 -6.58
CA LEU A 150 8.38 -9.84 -5.30
C LEU A 150 7.23 -10.58 -4.59
N ALA A 151 6.15 -10.94 -5.31
CA ALA A 151 5.08 -11.73 -4.71
C ALA A 151 5.53 -13.15 -4.36
N ARG A 152 5.02 -13.67 -3.24
CA ARG A 152 5.22 -15.09 -2.85
C ARG A 152 4.62 -16.02 -3.90
N ASP A 153 5.26 -17.14 -4.15
CA ASP A 153 4.79 -18.14 -5.13
C ASP A 153 3.75 -19.13 -4.54
N LEU A 154 3.13 -18.82 -3.41
CA LEU A 154 2.15 -19.67 -2.76
C LEU A 154 0.97 -20.01 -3.68
N ILE A 155 0.32 -19.01 -4.29
CA ILE A 155 -0.84 -19.21 -5.16
C ILE A 155 -0.48 -20.10 -6.37
N PRO A 156 0.55 -19.79 -7.18
CA PRO A 156 0.90 -20.63 -8.31
C PRO A 156 1.33 -22.04 -7.88
N THR A 157 2.06 -22.20 -6.79
CA THR A 157 2.52 -23.51 -6.30
C THR A 157 1.35 -24.39 -5.90
N GLU A 158 0.49 -23.90 -5.00
CA GLU A 158 -0.61 -24.69 -4.44
C GLU A 158 -1.71 -24.99 -5.47
N LEU A 159 -2.06 -24.02 -6.33
CA LEU A 159 -3.09 -24.26 -7.34
C LEU A 159 -2.59 -25.13 -8.50
N THR A 160 -1.30 -25.10 -8.82
CA THR A 160 -0.70 -26.06 -9.76
C THR A 160 -0.71 -27.47 -9.16
N ALA A 161 -0.39 -27.62 -7.88
CA ALA A 161 -0.50 -28.90 -7.19
C ALA A 161 -1.94 -29.42 -7.14
N ALA A 162 -2.95 -28.53 -7.14
CA ALA A 162 -4.37 -28.87 -7.26
C ALA A 162 -4.82 -29.18 -8.70
N GLY A 163 -3.90 -29.24 -9.67
CA GLY A 163 -4.17 -29.63 -11.06
C GLY A 163 -4.53 -28.50 -12.00
N ALA A 164 -4.32 -27.23 -11.60
CA ALA A 164 -4.52 -26.07 -12.46
C ALA A 164 -3.30 -25.82 -13.36
N LYS A 165 -3.54 -25.17 -14.52
CA LYS A 165 -2.50 -24.52 -15.30
C LYS A 165 -2.44 -23.03 -14.92
N VAL A 166 -1.48 -22.67 -14.07
CA VAL A 166 -1.34 -21.29 -13.60
C VAL A 166 -0.34 -20.54 -14.46
N ILE A 167 -0.76 -19.39 -14.98
CA ILE A 167 0.05 -18.40 -15.71
C ILE A 167 0.17 -17.20 -14.78
N ALA A 168 1.38 -16.89 -14.31
CA ALA A 168 1.62 -15.90 -13.26
C ALA A 168 2.62 -14.82 -13.70
N PRO A 169 2.29 -14.01 -14.73
CA PRO A 169 3.17 -12.97 -15.23
C PRO A 169 3.38 -11.86 -14.21
N VAL A 170 4.57 -11.26 -14.22
CA VAL A 170 4.82 -10.05 -13.46
C VAL A 170 4.09 -8.88 -14.14
N ALA A 171 3.15 -8.27 -13.43
CA ALA A 171 2.37 -7.14 -13.92
C ALA A 171 2.95 -5.78 -13.49
N TYR A 172 3.62 -5.73 -12.34
CA TYR A 172 4.25 -4.52 -11.81
C TYR A 172 5.40 -4.88 -10.87
N ALA A 173 6.24 -3.91 -10.60
CA ALA A 173 7.24 -3.97 -9.55
C ALA A 173 7.06 -2.80 -8.57
N SER A 174 7.75 -2.87 -7.46
CA SER A 174 7.85 -1.80 -6.49
C SER A 174 9.32 -1.41 -6.35
N ALA A 175 9.62 -0.13 -6.41
CA ALA A 175 10.98 0.39 -6.24
C ALA A 175 10.95 1.69 -5.45
N PRO A 176 12.06 2.09 -4.82
CA PRO A 176 12.22 3.45 -4.33
C PRO A 176 12.16 4.44 -5.50
N PRO A 177 11.48 5.60 -5.34
CA PRO A 177 11.51 6.65 -6.35
C PRO A 177 12.92 7.18 -6.59
N VAL A 178 13.19 7.67 -7.80
CA VAL A 178 14.45 8.32 -8.13
C VAL A 178 14.69 9.50 -7.18
N ASP A 179 15.93 9.66 -6.70
CA ASP A 179 16.36 10.73 -5.77
C ASP A 179 15.63 10.75 -4.40
N VAL A 180 14.91 9.70 -4.03
CA VAL A 180 14.18 9.66 -2.74
C VAL A 180 15.11 9.85 -1.54
N ALA A 181 16.31 9.27 -1.55
CA ALA A 181 17.29 9.45 -0.47
C ALA A 181 17.67 10.92 -0.28
N LYS A 182 17.94 11.66 -1.37
CA LYS A 182 18.21 13.11 -1.31
C LYS A 182 17.01 13.90 -0.79
N LYS A 183 15.80 13.55 -1.22
CA LYS A 183 14.57 14.20 -0.74
C LYS A 183 14.35 13.95 0.75
N LEU A 184 14.61 12.74 1.23
CA LEU A 184 14.55 12.42 2.66
C LEU A 184 15.60 13.21 3.45
N GLN A 185 16.85 13.23 2.98
CA GLN A 185 17.93 14.01 3.60
C GLN A 185 17.57 15.49 3.70
N GLN A 186 17.06 16.08 2.61
CA GLN A 186 16.61 17.46 2.61
C GLN A 186 15.48 17.70 3.62
N ALA A 187 14.46 16.81 3.64
CA ALA A 187 13.35 16.93 4.59
C ALA A 187 13.82 16.84 6.05
N LEU A 188 14.75 15.93 6.35
CA LEU A 188 15.36 15.81 7.68
C LEU A 188 16.15 17.06 8.07
N THR A 189 16.91 17.64 7.13
CA THR A 189 17.71 18.87 7.33
C THR A 189 16.83 20.09 7.52
N ASP A 190 15.74 20.20 6.77
CA ASP A 190 14.76 21.31 6.86
C ASP A 190 13.92 21.25 8.14
N GLY A 191 14.05 20.15 8.90
CA GLY A 191 13.38 19.90 10.16
C GLY A 191 11.97 19.35 9.98
N LEU A 192 11.70 18.26 10.70
CA LEU A 192 10.40 17.60 10.79
C LEU A 192 9.98 17.51 12.25
N ASP A 193 8.70 17.72 12.53
CA ASP A 193 8.11 17.60 13.87
C ASP A 193 7.61 16.19 14.16
N LEU A 194 7.27 15.41 13.11
CA LEU A 194 6.71 14.07 13.23
C LEU A 194 6.95 13.23 11.97
N LEU A 195 7.26 11.95 12.13
CA LEU A 195 7.27 10.97 11.06
C LEU A 195 5.95 10.18 11.09
N THR A 196 5.38 9.84 9.92
CA THR A 196 4.21 8.94 9.87
C THR A 196 4.53 7.66 9.13
N PHE A 197 4.15 6.52 9.75
CA PHE A 197 4.26 5.21 9.14
C PHE A 197 2.91 4.48 9.15
N THR A 198 2.49 4.00 7.99
CA THR A 198 1.19 3.35 7.80
C THR A 198 1.30 1.87 7.39
N ALA A 199 2.53 1.33 7.37
CA ALA A 199 2.82 -0.09 7.19
C ALA A 199 4.25 -0.39 7.68
N SER A 200 4.49 -1.63 8.13
CA SER A 200 5.84 -2.10 8.52
C SER A 200 6.86 -1.97 7.37
N SER A 201 6.42 -2.25 6.14
CA SER A 201 7.27 -2.10 4.95
C SER A 201 7.71 -0.66 4.69
N THR A 202 6.88 0.35 5.01
CA THR A 202 7.29 1.76 4.87
C THR A 202 8.34 2.16 5.90
N VAL A 203 8.31 1.57 7.10
CA VAL A 203 9.38 1.78 8.09
C VAL A 203 10.70 1.21 7.59
N GLN A 204 10.67 -0.05 7.11
CA GLN A 204 11.87 -0.71 6.61
C GLN A 204 12.45 0.04 5.41
N ASN A 205 11.63 0.35 4.40
CA ASN A 205 12.08 1.11 3.22
C ASN A 205 12.65 2.48 3.60
N PHE A 206 12.08 3.15 4.60
CA PHE A 206 12.60 4.42 5.09
C PHE A 206 14.01 4.27 5.68
N VAL A 207 14.25 3.24 6.48
CA VAL A 207 15.56 2.95 7.07
C VAL A 207 16.58 2.58 5.97
N ASP A 208 16.19 1.72 5.03
CA ASP A 208 17.07 1.23 3.96
C ASP A 208 17.52 2.35 2.99
N LEU A 209 16.82 3.49 2.97
CA LEU A 209 17.11 4.65 2.13
C LEU A 209 18.04 5.68 2.78
N LEU A 210 18.28 5.58 4.09
CA LEU A 210 19.07 6.54 4.87
C LEU A 210 20.46 5.99 5.19
N ASP A 211 21.45 6.85 5.17
CA ASP A 211 22.74 6.54 5.77
C ASP A 211 22.71 6.63 7.32
N ASP A 212 23.77 6.25 7.98
CA ASP A 212 23.85 6.23 9.45
C ASP A 212 23.64 7.62 10.08
N GLN A 213 24.09 8.69 9.42
CA GLN A 213 23.96 10.06 9.90
C GLN A 213 22.48 10.50 9.84
N ASP A 214 21.86 10.34 8.68
CA ASP A 214 20.47 10.71 8.46
C ASP A 214 19.51 9.84 9.28
N LEU A 215 19.81 8.54 9.43
CA LEU A 215 19.08 7.66 10.33
C LEU A 215 19.18 8.10 11.78
N GLY A 216 20.37 8.55 12.21
CA GLY A 216 20.57 9.12 13.55
C GLY A 216 19.75 10.38 13.79
N LEU A 217 19.57 11.24 12.78
CA LEU A 217 18.68 12.40 12.82
C LEU A 217 17.21 11.96 12.89
N ALA A 218 16.81 11.06 12.01
CA ALA A 218 15.43 10.57 11.93
C ALA A 218 14.95 9.92 13.23
N LYS A 219 15.80 9.17 13.92
CA LYS A 219 15.48 8.53 15.22
C LYS A 219 15.20 9.50 16.36
N ARG A 220 15.59 10.77 16.22
CA ARG A 220 15.27 11.82 17.22
C ARG A 220 13.88 12.41 17.02
N ILE A 221 13.28 12.19 15.86
CA ILE A 221 11.94 12.70 15.52
C ILE A 221 10.90 11.71 16.05
N PRO A 222 9.85 12.19 16.75
CA PRO A 222 8.78 11.32 17.19
C PRO A 222 8.02 10.70 16.01
N VAL A 223 7.42 9.54 16.25
CA VAL A 223 6.71 8.76 15.22
C VAL A 223 5.23 8.61 15.56
N ALA A 224 4.39 8.80 14.55
CA ALA A 224 3.00 8.37 14.53
C ALA A 224 2.87 7.13 13.65
N SER A 225 2.39 6.04 14.21
CA SER A 225 2.15 4.77 13.53
C SER A 225 0.66 4.47 13.44
N ILE A 226 0.24 3.87 12.33
CA ILE A 226 -1.18 3.56 12.11
C ILE A 226 -1.71 2.45 13.03
N GLY A 227 -0.83 1.63 13.61
CA GLY A 227 -1.27 0.52 14.46
C GLY A 227 -0.15 -0.40 14.91
N PRO A 228 -0.47 -1.44 15.71
CA PRO A 228 0.48 -2.19 16.54
C PRO A 228 1.58 -2.90 15.74
N LEU A 229 1.29 -3.48 14.58
CA LEU A 229 2.32 -4.16 13.76
C LEU A 229 3.36 -3.17 13.24
N THR A 230 2.93 -2.01 12.77
CA THR A 230 3.82 -0.95 12.28
C THR A 230 4.61 -0.34 13.44
N SER A 231 3.96 -0.15 14.60
CA SER A 231 4.62 0.34 15.82
C SER A 231 5.71 -0.61 16.31
N ALA A 232 5.43 -1.91 16.30
CA ALA A 232 6.42 -2.93 16.70
C ALA A 232 7.67 -2.84 15.80
N THR A 233 7.48 -2.84 14.48
CA THR A 233 8.59 -2.69 13.52
C THR A 233 9.36 -1.38 13.73
N ALA A 234 8.67 -0.26 13.94
CA ALA A 234 9.33 1.02 14.18
C ALA A 234 10.17 1.02 15.47
N ARG A 235 9.64 0.46 16.57
CA ARG A 235 10.35 0.33 17.84
C ARG A 235 11.56 -0.60 17.73
N GLU A 236 11.43 -1.74 17.06
CA GLU A 236 12.53 -2.68 16.77
C GLU A 236 13.68 -2.02 16.01
N LEU A 237 13.36 -1.09 15.09
CA LEU A 237 14.32 -0.30 14.31
C LEU A 237 14.83 0.95 15.07
N GLY A 238 14.42 1.14 16.33
CA GLY A 238 14.92 2.16 17.23
C GLY A 238 14.21 3.51 17.15
N PHE A 239 13.00 3.57 16.61
CA PHE A 239 12.19 4.79 16.58
C PHE A 239 11.34 4.97 17.85
N ASN A 240 11.13 6.23 18.24
CA ASN A 240 10.25 6.60 19.35
C ASN A 240 8.80 6.76 18.88
N VAL A 241 8.00 5.70 18.94
CA VAL A 241 6.57 5.73 18.59
C VAL A 241 5.78 6.31 19.76
N ILE A 242 5.25 7.54 19.57
CA ILE A 242 4.48 8.28 20.57
C ILE A 242 2.99 8.35 20.25
N ILE A 243 2.60 8.09 19.00
CA ILE A 243 1.21 8.06 18.53
C ILE A 243 0.93 6.71 17.91
N GLU A 244 -0.07 6.00 18.47
CA GLU A 244 -0.63 4.77 17.97
C GLU A 244 -2.13 4.80 18.28
N PRO A 245 -3.03 4.98 17.28
CA PRO A 245 -4.46 5.02 17.52
C PRO A 245 -5.02 3.62 17.82
N ASP A 246 -6.15 3.57 18.55
CA ASP A 246 -6.84 2.31 18.88
C ASP A 246 -7.34 1.56 17.64
N ASN A 247 -7.71 2.31 16.60
CA ASN A 247 -8.15 1.77 15.31
C ASN A 247 -7.13 2.08 14.23
N SER A 248 -6.70 1.07 13.47
CA SER A 248 -5.70 1.21 12.39
C SER A 248 -6.31 1.82 11.12
N THR A 249 -6.91 3.03 11.24
CA THR A 249 -7.48 3.80 10.11
C THR A 249 -6.76 5.14 9.95
N LEU A 250 -6.85 5.73 8.76
CA LEU A 250 -6.26 7.05 8.50
C LEU A 250 -6.94 8.14 9.34
N GLU A 251 -8.26 8.08 9.50
CA GLU A 251 -9.03 9.03 10.29
C GLU A 251 -8.62 9.02 11.76
N ALA A 252 -8.43 7.82 12.33
CA ALA A 252 -7.98 7.66 13.70
C ALA A 252 -6.54 8.20 13.88
N LEU A 253 -5.64 7.92 12.93
CA LEU A 253 -4.27 8.42 12.94
C LEU A 253 -4.24 9.95 12.88
N VAL A 254 -4.97 10.58 11.96
CA VAL A 254 -5.05 12.04 11.82
C VAL A 254 -5.65 12.68 13.07
N THR A 255 -6.69 12.07 13.65
CA THR A 255 -7.29 12.53 14.90
C THR A 255 -6.29 12.50 16.05
N ALA A 256 -5.49 11.44 16.18
CA ALA A 256 -4.46 11.30 17.20
C ALA A 256 -3.32 12.32 16.99
N ILE A 257 -2.90 12.58 15.75
CA ILE A 257 -1.91 13.61 15.42
C ILE A 257 -2.43 15.01 15.78
N ARG A 258 -3.69 15.31 15.45
CA ARG A 258 -4.32 16.58 15.86
C ARG A 258 -4.31 16.77 17.36
N THR A 259 -4.70 15.74 18.12
CA THR A 259 -4.72 15.76 19.59
C THR A 259 -3.33 16.01 20.16
N TYR A 260 -2.33 15.33 19.63
CA TYR A 260 -0.93 15.49 20.03
C TYR A 260 -0.44 16.92 19.86
N PHE A 261 -0.63 17.55 18.70
CA PHE A 261 -0.18 18.91 18.45
C PHE A 261 -1.03 19.98 19.13
N SER A 262 -2.30 19.69 19.45
CA SER A 262 -3.17 20.61 20.21
C SER A 262 -2.87 20.62 21.71
N GLY A 263 -1.97 19.79 22.21
CA GLY A 263 -1.64 19.71 23.63
C GLY A 263 -2.79 19.24 24.52
N THR A 264 -3.87 18.70 23.95
CA THR A 264 -5.02 18.17 24.68
C THR A 264 -4.74 16.70 25.02
N ARG A 265 -4.43 16.44 26.30
CA ARG A 265 -4.39 15.07 26.88
C ARG A 265 -5.78 14.62 27.26
#